data_483a9db5f6c00d1e955613495d2d8e82
#
_entry.id   483a9db5f6c00d1e955613495d2d8e82
#
_cell.length_a   1.000
_cell.length_b   1.000
_cell.length_c   1.000
_cell.angle_alpha   90.00
_cell.angle_beta   90.00
_cell.angle_gamma   90.00
#
_symmetry.space_group_name_H-M   'P 1'
#
loop_
_entity.id
_entity.type
_entity.pdbx_description
1 polymer ?
#
loop_
_entity_poly.entity_id
_entity_poly.type
_entity_poly.pdbx_seq_one_letter_code
_entity_poly.pdbx_strand_id
1 'polypeptide(L)'
;GLSKTADLANPDGPVHFYPGVAYPASKTAVNTVTVQYAKAFPGIKINAVDPGYTATDLNGGTGTQTAEQGAQIIVKMAQAGPDGPTGGYFDVNGPVAW
;
A
#
# COMPACT_ATOMS: atom_id res chain seq x y z
N GLY A 1 -7.53 1.07 2.52
CA GLY A 1 -7.55 0.98 1.06
C GLY A 1 -8.05 -0.37 0.56
N LEU A 2 -7.99 -0.57 -0.74
CA LEU A 2 -8.55 -1.76 -1.39
C LEU A 2 -7.85 -3.08 -1.02
N SER A 3 -6.63 -3.03 -0.53
CA SER A 3 -5.89 -4.23 -0.07
C SER A 3 -6.28 -4.68 1.35
N LYS A 4 -7.02 -3.86 2.08
CA LYS A 4 -7.37 -4.09 3.47
C LYS A 4 -8.83 -4.55 3.59
N THR A 5 -9.02 -5.81 3.93
CA THR A 5 -10.36 -6.41 4.02
C THR A 5 -11.28 -5.66 4.99
N ALA A 6 -10.73 -5.15 6.09
CA ALA A 6 -11.52 -4.37 7.05
C ALA A 6 -12.10 -3.08 6.43
N ASP A 7 -11.36 -2.42 5.52
CA ASP A 7 -11.84 -1.23 4.85
C ASP A 7 -12.95 -1.56 3.84
N LEU A 8 -12.81 -2.68 3.12
CA LEU A 8 -13.84 -3.16 2.19
C LEU A 8 -15.14 -3.55 2.91
N ALA A 9 -15.01 -4.11 4.10
CA ALA A 9 -16.15 -4.55 4.90
C ALA A 9 -16.84 -3.41 5.67
N ASN A 10 -16.18 -2.27 5.84
CA ASN A 10 -16.71 -1.14 6.60
C ASN A 10 -17.80 -0.41 5.81
N PRO A 11 -19.10 -0.50 6.21
CA PRO A 11 -20.19 0.09 5.46
C PRO A 11 -20.14 1.63 5.37
N ASP A 12 -19.44 2.26 6.29
CA ASP A 12 -19.25 3.72 6.34
C ASP A 12 -17.97 4.18 5.67
N GLY A 13 -17.16 3.24 5.16
CA GLY A 13 -15.86 3.52 4.54
C GLY A 13 -15.95 3.93 3.07
N PRO A 14 -14.94 4.66 2.58
CA PRO A 14 -14.95 5.21 1.21
C PRO A 14 -14.83 4.15 0.12
N VAL A 15 -14.39 2.93 0.44
CA VAL A 15 -14.19 1.85 -0.53
C VAL A 15 -15.19 0.71 -0.41
N HIS A 16 -16.15 0.82 0.51
CA HIS A 16 -17.15 -0.23 0.78
C HIS A 16 -17.93 -0.68 -0.48
N PHE A 17 -18.27 0.26 -1.33
CA PHE A 17 -19.07 0.00 -2.54
C PHE A 17 -18.24 -0.46 -3.75
N TYR A 18 -16.92 -0.66 -3.59
CA TYR A 18 -16.09 -1.13 -4.70
C TYR A 18 -16.50 -2.55 -5.10
N PRO A 19 -16.98 -2.78 -6.34
CA PRO A 19 -17.64 -4.04 -6.71
C PRO A 19 -16.68 -5.14 -7.18
N GLY A 20 -15.37 -4.88 -7.24
CA GLY A 20 -14.39 -5.80 -7.79
C GLY A 20 -13.90 -6.83 -6.79
N VAL A 21 -13.65 -8.05 -7.24
CA VAL A 21 -13.04 -9.12 -6.43
C VAL A 21 -11.55 -9.25 -6.72
N ALA A 22 -11.16 -9.25 -8.00
CA ALA A 22 -9.81 -9.60 -8.42
C ALA A 22 -8.75 -8.60 -7.93
N TYR A 23 -8.99 -7.31 -8.08
CA TYR A 23 -8.01 -6.30 -7.71
C TYR A 23 -7.75 -6.27 -6.19
N PRO A 24 -8.77 -6.14 -5.32
CA PRO A 24 -8.54 -6.18 -3.87
C PRO A 24 -7.90 -7.49 -3.41
N ALA A 25 -8.34 -8.64 -3.94
CA ALA A 25 -7.75 -9.94 -3.60
C ALA A 25 -6.27 -10.01 -3.97
N SER A 26 -5.90 -9.51 -5.17
CA SER A 26 -4.49 -9.49 -5.61
C SER A 26 -3.63 -8.60 -4.71
N LYS A 27 -4.14 -7.45 -4.28
CA LYS A 27 -3.41 -6.53 -3.41
C LYS A 27 -3.29 -7.04 -1.98
N THR A 28 -4.29 -7.74 -1.47
CA THR A 28 -4.18 -8.44 -0.18
C THR A 28 -3.11 -9.54 -0.25
N ALA A 29 -3.01 -10.25 -1.38
CA ALA A 29 -1.96 -11.24 -1.60
C ALA A 29 -0.56 -10.59 -1.59
N VAL A 30 -0.38 -9.41 -2.17
CA VAL A 30 0.89 -8.66 -2.10
C VAL A 30 1.29 -8.39 -0.66
N ASN A 31 0.34 -8.02 0.20
CA ASN A 31 0.58 -7.79 1.62
C ASN A 31 1.10 -9.07 2.31
N THR A 32 0.47 -10.21 2.04
CA THR A 32 0.90 -11.51 2.58
C THR A 32 2.32 -11.87 2.10
N VAL A 33 2.59 -11.69 0.81
CA VAL A 33 3.92 -11.93 0.22
C VAL A 33 4.98 -11.06 0.90
N THR A 34 4.68 -9.78 1.12
CA THR A 34 5.57 -8.84 1.81
C THR A 34 5.97 -9.35 3.19
N VAL A 35 5.00 -9.75 4.00
CA VAL A 35 5.24 -10.25 5.37
C VAL A 35 6.09 -11.53 5.34
N GLN A 36 5.76 -12.47 4.46
CA GLN A 36 6.46 -13.76 4.41
C GLN A 36 7.90 -13.60 3.90
N TYR A 37 8.13 -12.76 2.89
CA TYR A 37 9.48 -12.50 2.41
C TYR A 37 10.32 -11.71 3.41
N ALA A 38 9.74 -10.78 4.15
CA ALA A 38 10.45 -10.08 5.22
C ALA A 38 10.97 -11.05 6.28
N LYS A 39 10.19 -12.07 6.62
CA LYS A 39 10.60 -13.14 7.53
C LYS A 39 11.69 -14.04 6.94
N ALA A 40 11.56 -14.39 5.66
CA ALA A 40 12.49 -15.28 4.97
C ALA A 40 13.86 -14.63 4.71
N PHE A 41 13.90 -13.32 4.55
CA PHE A 41 15.12 -12.56 4.19
C PHE A 41 15.38 -11.42 5.18
N PRO A 42 15.76 -11.73 6.44
CA PRO A 42 15.91 -10.71 7.49
C PRO A 42 17.02 -9.69 7.20
N GLY A 43 17.94 -9.99 6.29
CA GLY A 43 19.00 -9.08 5.84
C GLY A 43 18.53 -8.03 4.81
N ILE A 44 17.28 -8.11 4.33
CA ILE A 44 16.73 -7.21 3.34
C ILE A 44 15.51 -6.51 3.94
N LYS A 45 15.42 -5.19 3.75
CA LYS A 45 14.23 -4.41 4.17
C LYS A 45 13.14 -4.57 3.12
N ILE A 46 12.06 -5.25 3.48
CA ILE A 46 10.94 -5.53 2.57
C ILE A 46 9.65 -5.00 3.21
N ASN A 47 9.05 -4.00 2.59
CA ASN A 47 7.85 -3.32 3.08
C ASN A 47 6.85 -3.12 1.95
N ALA A 48 5.58 -2.98 2.29
CA ALA A 48 4.55 -2.53 1.39
C ALA A 48 4.28 -1.03 1.60
N VAL A 49 3.91 -0.33 0.54
CA VAL A 49 3.53 1.07 0.60
C VAL A 49 2.19 1.30 -0.10
N ASP A 50 1.40 2.22 0.44
CA ASP A 50 0.19 2.72 -0.20
C ASP A 50 0.48 4.15 -0.67
N PRO A 51 0.62 4.39 -1.99
CA PRO A 51 0.89 5.73 -2.51
C PRO A 51 -0.34 6.64 -2.48
N GLY A 52 -1.50 6.12 -2.16
CA GLY A 52 -2.76 6.84 -2.26
C GLY A 52 -3.36 6.82 -3.67
N TYR A 53 -4.54 7.44 -3.83
CA TYR A 53 -5.23 7.51 -5.12
C TYR A 53 -4.58 8.56 -6.02
N THR A 54 -3.71 8.09 -6.90
CA THR A 54 -2.82 8.91 -7.71
C THR A 54 -3.35 9.05 -9.14
N ALA A 55 -3.37 10.28 -9.66
CA ALA A 55 -3.73 10.58 -11.05
C ALA A 55 -2.63 10.08 -11.99
N THR A 56 -2.96 9.10 -12.84
CA THR A 56 -2.07 8.50 -13.82
C THR A 56 -2.82 8.21 -15.11
N ASP A 57 -2.10 7.86 -16.17
CA ASP A 57 -2.71 7.45 -17.44
C ASP A 57 -3.60 6.20 -17.28
N LEU A 58 -3.27 5.32 -16.34
CA LEU A 58 -4.02 4.11 -16.06
C LEU A 58 -5.47 4.39 -15.66
N ASN A 59 -5.72 5.48 -14.93
CA ASN A 59 -7.06 5.87 -14.46
C ASN A 59 -7.60 7.13 -15.14
N GLY A 60 -7.01 7.54 -16.28
CA GLY A 60 -7.44 8.73 -17.02
C GLY A 60 -7.21 10.03 -16.25
N GLY A 61 -6.26 10.08 -15.33
CA GLY A 61 -5.96 11.26 -14.54
C GLY A 61 -6.93 11.53 -13.39
N THR A 62 -7.73 10.53 -12.96
CA THR A 62 -8.82 10.74 -11.99
C THR A 62 -8.38 10.68 -10.52
N GLY A 63 -7.11 10.46 -10.22
CA GLY A 63 -6.62 10.41 -8.84
C GLY A 63 -6.77 11.74 -8.09
N THR A 64 -6.76 11.67 -6.75
CA THR A 64 -6.87 12.83 -5.86
C THR A 64 -5.55 13.54 -5.60
N GLN A 65 -4.44 12.99 -6.09
CA GLN A 65 -3.10 13.55 -5.95
C GLN A 65 -2.28 13.36 -7.23
N THR A 66 -1.18 14.11 -7.35
CA THR A 66 -0.27 14.03 -8.49
C THR A 66 0.63 12.79 -8.40
N ALA A 67 1.29 12.42 -9.51
CA ALA A 67 2.28 11.35 -9.53
C ALA A 67 3.44 11.62 -8.57
N GLU A 68 3.90 12.87 -8.48
CA GLU A 68 4.95 13.30 -7.57
C GLU A 68 4.54 13.09 -6.12
N GLN A 69 3.31 13.43 -5.76
CA GLN A 69 2.78 13.20 -4.41
C GLN A 69 2.68 11.70 -4.10
N GLY A 70 2.21 10.89 -5.06
CA GLY A 70 2.15 9.44 -4.91
C GLY A 70 3.51 8.78 -4.75
N ALA A 71 4.55 9.34 -5.36
CA ALA A 71 5.91 8.83 -5.26
C ALA A 71 6.59 9.10 -3.91
N GLN A 72 6.10 10.07 -3.12
CA GLN A 72 6.78 10.51 -1.89
C GLN A 72 7.01 9.38 -0.89
N ILE A 73 6.00 8.55 -0.62
CA ILE A 73 6.16 7.43 0.33
C ILE A 73 7.15 6.38 -0.19
N ILE A 74 7.18 6.15 -1.50
CA ILE A 74 8.10 5.19 -2.13
C ILE A 74 9.54 5.67 -1.94
N VAL A 75 9.81 6.94 -2.24
CA VAL A 75 11.14 7.54 -2.08
C VAL A 75 11.55 7.54 -0.60
N LYS A 76 10.67 7.94 0.30
CA LYS A 76 10.92 7.94 1.75
C LYS A 76 11.32 6.55 2.25
N MET A 77 10.61 5.51 1.86
CA MET A 77 10.89 4.15 2.28
C MET A 77 12.17 3.60 1.65
N ALA A 78 12.45 3.94 0.39
CA ALA A 78 13.70 3.56 -0.29
C ALA A 78 14.93 4.19 0.36
N GLN A 79 14.80 5.34 1.00
CA GLN A 79 15.87 6.06 1.70
C GLN A 79 16.00 5.68 3.18
N ALA A 80 15.15 4.79 3.70
CA ALA A 80 15.26 4.30 5.06
C ALA A 80 16.62 3.61 5.27
N GLY A 81 17.30 3.98 6.36
CA GLY A 81 18.62 3.44 6.67
C GLY A 81 18.59 2.01 7.21
N PRO A 82 19.76 1.47 7.62
CA PRO A 82 19.89 0.08 8.10
C PRO A 82 18.99 -0.23 9.31
N ASP A 83 18.67 0.77 10.12
CA ASP A 83 17.77 0.64 11.28
C ASP A 83 16.29 0.85 10.92
N GLY A 84 15.98 1.00 9.64
CA GLY A 84 14.63 1.17 9.15
C GLY A 84 13.77 -0.08 9.31
N PRO A 85 12.44 0.05 9.12
CA PRO A 85 11.50 -1.06 9.29
C PRO A 85 11.63 -2.13 8.20
N THR A 86 11.15 -3.32 8.51
CA THR A 86 10.92 -4.39 7.54
C THR A 86 9.66 -5.17 7.92
N GLY A 87 8.94 -5.70 6.94
CA GLY A 87 7.70 -6.45 7.16
C GLY A 87 6.51 -5.57 7.51
N GLY A 88 6.58 -4.28 7.24
CA GLY A 88 5.52 -3.32 7.54
C GLY A 88 4.77 -2.83 6.30
N TYR A 89 3.71 -2.06 6.57
CA TYR A 89 2.87 -1.42 5.57
C TYR A 89 2.77 0.07 5.91
N PHE A 90 3.00 0.95 4.94
CA PHE A 90 3.13 2.39 5.18
C PHE A 90 2.41 3.22 4.13
N ASP A 91 1.86 4.35 4.56
CA ASP A 91 1.45 5.45 3.69
C ASP A 91 2.20 6.74 4.07
N VAL A 92 1.81 7.89 3.50
CA VAL A 92 2.49 9.16 3.77
C VAL A 92 2.33 9.60 5.23
N ASN A 93 1.35 9.08 5.95
CA ASN A 93 1.07 9.41 7.35
C ASN A 93 1.78 8.48 8.33
N GLY A 94 2.41 7.42 7.85
CA GLY A 94 3.14 6.45 8.66
C GLY A 94 2.63 5.02 8.54
N PRO A 95 2.81 4.20 9.60
CA PRO A 95 2.38 2.80 9.58
C PRO A 95 0.87 2.63 9.38
N VAL A 96 0.51 1.67 8.55
CA VAL A 96 -0.88 1.29 8.25
C VAL A 96 -1.09 -0.14 8.74
N ALA A 97 -2.25 -0.43 9.31
CA ALA A 97 -2.62 -1.81 9.64
C ALA A 97 -2.94 -2.60 8.36
N TRP A 98 -2.56 -3.85 8.36
CA TRP A 98 -2.79 -4.77 7.24
C TRP A 98 -4.27 -4.94 6.86
#